data_83fb936e5a31d3764a52e5e2dcfe6e22
#
_entry.id   83fb936e5a31d3764a52e5e2dcfe6e22
#
_cell.length_a   1.000
_cell.length_b   1.000
_cell.length_c   1.000
_cell.angle_alpha   90.00
_cell.angle_beta   90.00
_cell.angle_gamma   90.00
#
_symmetry.space_group_name_H-M   'P 1'
#
loop_
_entity.id
_entity.type
_entity.pdbx_description
1 polymer ?
#
loop_
_entity_poly.entity_id
_entity_poly.type
_entity_poly.pdbx_seq_one_letter_code
_entity_poly.pdbx_strand_id
1 'polypeptide(L)'
;MDVTIYHNPACGTSRNTLAMIRNAGIEPTIVEYLKTPPSRAELTRMIADAGLTVRQAIREKGTPYAELGLDDPALSDEALVDAMLQTPILINRPFVVTPLGTRLARPSDLVLDILPDSHKGPFSKEDGEAVIDEDSKRLR
;
A
#
# COMPACT_ATOMS: atom_id res chain seq x y z
N MET A 1 -16.55 -1.26 -8.88
CA MET A 1 -15.60 -0.27 -8.33
C MET A 1 -14.20 -0.63 -8.79
N ASP A 2 -13.51 0.32 -9.37
CA ASP A 2 -12.13 0.10 -9.86
C ASP A 2 -11.15 0.29 -8.71
N VAL A 3 -10.47 -0.79 -8.36
CA VAL A 3 -9.45 -0.79 -7.30
C VAL A 3 -8.13 -1.25 -7.89
N THR A 4 -7.07 -0.51 -7.61
CA THR A 4 -5.71 -0.88 -7.99
C THR A 4 -4.86 -1.03 -6.74
N ILE A 5 -4.14 -2.13 -6.64
CA ILE A 5 -3.17 -2.36 -5.57
C ILE A 5 -1.76 -2.45 -6.16
N TYR A 6 -0.84 -1.69 -5.59
CA TYR A 6 0.59 -1.75 -5.90
C TYR A 6 1.20 -2.77 -4.95
N HIS A 7 1.35 -3.99 -5.45
CA HIS A 7 1.48 -5.21 -4.67
C HIS A 7 2.90 -5.75 -4.66
N ASN A 8 3.32 -6.23 -3.49
CA ASN A 8 4.53 -7.02 -3.33
C ASN A 8 4.13 -8.38 -2.74
N PRO A 9 4.17 -9.47 -3.54
CA PRO A 9 3.73 -10.78 -3.05
C PRO A 9 4.60 -11.37 -1.94
N ALA A 10 5.82 -10.86 -1.75
CA ALA A 10 6.68 -11.27 -0.65
C ALA A 10 6.37 -10.55 0.67
N CYS A 11 5.51 -9.53 0.66
CA CYS A 11 5.16 -8.75 1.84
C CYS A 11 3.85 -9.23 2.45
N GLY A 12 3.87 -9.64 3.73
CA GLY A 12 2.66 -10.12 4.42
C GLY A 12 1.57 -9.08 4.51
N THR A 13 1.91 -7.82 4.77
CA THR A 13 0.94 -6.71 4.79
C THR A 13 0.28 -6.55 3.43
N SER A 14 1.03 -6.66 2.35
CA SER A 14 0.49 -6.56 0.99
C SER A 14 -0.44 -7.73 0.67
N ARG A 15 -0.09 -8.95 1.07
CA ARG A 15 -0.95 -10.13 0.89
C ARG A 15 -2.25 -10.01 1.68
N ASN A 16 -2.18 -9.56 2.94
CA ASN A 16 -3.36 -9.33 3.76
C ASN A 16 -4.29 -8.28 3.13
N THR A 17 -3.73 -7.21 2.62
CA THR A 17 -4.49 -6.14 1.97
C THR A 17 -5.22 -6.66 0.73
N LEU A 18 -4.52 -7.41 -0.12
CA LEU A 18 -5.13 -8.01 -1.31
C LEU A 18 -6.30 -8.93 -0.93
N ALA A 19 -6.11 -9.75 0.09
CA ALA A 19 -7.15 -10.65 0.56
C ALA A 19 -8.37 -9.89 1.11
N MET A 20 -8.17 -8.76 1.78
CA MET A 20 -9.26 -7.92 2.26
C MET A 20 -10.06 -7.28 1.13
N ILE A 21 -9.37 -6.83 0.08
CA ILE A 21 -10.04 -6.30 -1.12
C ILE A 21 -10.93 -7.37 -1.74
N ARG A 22 -10.43 -8.58 -1.87
CA ARG A 22 -11.19 -9.71 -2.41
C ARG A 22 -12.36 -10.10 -1.50
N ASN A 23 -12.17 -10.02 -0.18
CA ASN A 23 -13.25 -10.26 0.78
C ASN A 23 -14.36 -9.22 0.70
N ALA A 24 -14.07 -8.03 0.20
CA ALA A 24 -15.08 -7.01 -0.08
C ALA A 24 -15.85 -7.27 -1.39
N GLY A 25 -15.55 -8.36 -2.08
CA GLY A 25 -16.20 -8.73 -3.32
C GLY A 25 -15.61 -8.09 -4.57
N ILE A 26 -14.37 -7.59 -4.47
CA ILE A 26 -13.72 -6.85 -5.55
C ILE A 26 -12.47 -7.61 -5.98
N GLU A 27 -12.33 -7.81 -7.31
CA GLU A 27 -11.07 -8.27 -7.87
C GLU A 27 -10.29 -7.05 -8.38
N PRO A 28 -9.20 -6.67 -7.71
CA PRO A 28 -8.47 -5.45 -8.07
C PRO A 28 -7.55 -5.66 -9.27
N THR A 29 -7.14 -4.56 -9.88
CA THR A 29 -5.99 -4.56 -10.77
C THR A 29 -4.73 -4.66 -9.88
N ILE A 30 -3.93 -5.67 -10.13
CA ILE A 30 -2.70 -5.92 -9.37
C ILE A 30 -1.51 -5.43 -10.17
N VAL A 31 -0.80 -4.44 -9.63
CA VAL A 31 0.44 -3.94 -10.21
C VAL A 31 1.58 -4.43 -9.33
N GLU A 32 2.39 -5.35 -9.84
CA GLU A 32 3.61 -5.78 -9.16
C GLU A 32 4.68 -4.71 -9.41
N TYR A 33 4.74 -3.72 -8.55
CA TYR A 33 5.52 -2.50 -8.76
C TYR A 33 7.04 -2.75 -8.81
N LEU A 34 7.52 -3.90 -8.33
CA LEU A 34 8.93 -4.26 -8.47
C LEU A 34 9.29 -4.61 -9.92
N LYS A 35 8.30 -5.08 -10.69
CA LYS A 35 8.46 -5.43 -12.10
C LYS A 35 7.99 -4.30 -13.02
N THR A 36 6.95 -3.61 -12.60
CA THR A 36 6.30 -2.54 -13.36
C THR A 36 6.13 -1.33 -12.43
N PRO A 37 7.19 -0.55 -12.20
CA PRO A 37 7.12 0.60 -11.31
C PRO A 37 6.11 1.64 -11.79
N PRO A 38 5.48 2.39 -10.86
CA PRO A 38 4.63 3.50 -11.27
C PRO A 38 5.45 4.57 -11.96
N SER A 39 4.81 5.41 -12.77
CA SER A 39 5.43 6.61 -13.30
C SER A 39 5.67 7.61 -12.16
N ARG A 40 6.53 8.61 -12.42
CA ARG A 40 6.75 9.70 -11.45
C ARG A 40 5.44 10.38 -11.10
N ALA A 41 4.60 10.69 -12.09
CA ALA A 41 3.32 11.34 -11.87
C ALA A 41 2.38 10.49 -11.02
N GLU A 42 2.29 9.19 -11.29
CA GLU A 42 1.47 8.27 -10.51
C GLU A 42 1.96 8.16 -9.07
N LEU A 43 3.26 7.99 -8.86
CA LEU A 43 3.84 7.86 -7.52
C LEU A 43 3.63 9.13 -6.70
N THR A 44 3.93 10.28 -7.29
CA THR A 44 3.78 11.58 -6.62
C THR A 44 2.32 11.83 -6.25
N ARG A 45 1.39 11.51 -7.15
CA ARG A 45 -0.05 11.66 -6.91
C ARG A 45 -0.51 10.75 -5.77
N MET A 46 -0.09 9.48 -5.76
CA MET A 46 -0.48 8.54 -4.72
C MET A 46 0.00 8.98 -3.34
N ILE A 47 1.22 9.46 -3.25
CA ILE A 47 1.78 9.97 -1.99
C ILE A 47 0.96 11.13 -1.47
N ALA A 48 0.66 12.10 -2.35
CA ALA A 48 -0.14 13.27 -1.99
C ALA A 48 -1.57 12.89 -1.60
N ASP A 49 -2.22 12.05 -2.39
CA ASP A 49 -3.61 11.63 -2.15
C ASP A 49 -3.74 10.79 -0.88
N ALA A 50 -2.70 10.06 -0.50
CA ALA A 50 -2.67 9.30 0.75
C ALA A 50 -2.38 10.19 1.98
N GLY A 51 -2.12 11.48 1.78
CA GLY A 51 -1.83 12.42 2.87
C GLY A 51 -0.45 12.22 3.49
N LEU A 52 0.49 11.65 2.75
CA LEU A 52 1.83 11.34 3.25
C LEU A 52 2.86 12.35 2.78
N THR A 53 3.93 12.49 3.55
CA THR A 53 5.17 13.07 3.04
C THR A 53 5.90 12.03 2.19
N VAL A 54 6.80 12.48 1.34
CA VAL A 54 7.60 11.56 0.52
C VAL A 54 8.41 10.60 1.42
N ARG A 55 8.98 11.10 2.52
CA ARG A 55 9.72 10.25 3.46
C ARG A 55 8.86 9.15 4.09
N GLN A 56 7.60 9.45 4.39
CA GLN A 56 6.67 8.45 4.95
C GLN A 56 6.31 7.36 3.92
N ALA A 57 6.46 7.66 2.63
CA ALA A 57 6.20 6.71 1.56
C ALA A 57 7.40 5.79 1.27
N ILE A 58 8.54 6.01 1.92
CA ILE A 58 9.73 5.20 1.71
C ILE A 58 9.82 4.08 2.73
N ARG A 59 10.14 2.88 2.27
CA ARG A 59 10.43 1.72 3.11
C ARG A 59 11.91 1.67 3.45
N GLU A 60 12.24 1.72 4.73
CA GLU A 60 13.64 1.60 5.20
C GLU A 60 14.04 0.14 5.41
N LYS A 61 13.19 -0.61 6.11
CA LYS A 61 13.49 -1.98 6.54
C LYS A 61 13.61 -2.92 5.35
N GLY A 62 14.75 -3.61 5.25
CA GLY A 62 14.99 -4.59 4.19
C GLY A 62 15.28 -3.97 2.83
N THR A 63 15.67 -2.70 2.80
CA THR A 63 15.98 -1.97 1.55
C THR A 63 17.36 -1.32 1.66
N PRO A 64 17.94 -0.86 0.54
CA PRO A 64 19.23 -0.16 0.56
C PRO A 64 19.11 1.32 0.97
N TYR A 65 18.12 1.68 1.77
CA TYR A 65 17.86 3.06 2.20
C TYR A 65 19.10 3.71 2.80
N ALA A 66 19.74 3.04 3.77
CA ALA A 66 20.91 3.58 4.46
C ALA A 66 22.14 3.60 3.54
N GLU A 67 22.36 2.55 2.75
CA GLU A 67 23.50 2.45 1.84
C GLU A 67 23.45 3.51 0.74
N LEU A 68 22.24 3.92 0.34
CA LEU A 68 22.04 4.98 -0.65
C LEU A 68 22.10 6.38 -0.05
N GLY A 69 22.29 6.49 1.27
CA GLY A 69 22.36 7.78 1.94
C GLY A 69 21.04 8.53 2.01
N LEU A 70 19.92 7.81 1.93
CA LEU A 70 18.58 8.43 1.90
C LEU A 70 18.12 8.95 3.25
N ASP A 71 18.83 8.63 4.33
CA ASP A 71 18.59 9.14 5.67
C ASP A 71 19.05 10.60 5.84
N ASP A 72 19.74 11.16 4.86
CA ASP A 72 20.17 12.56 4.87
C ASP A 72 18.95 13.50 4.86
N PRO A 73 18.73 14.31 5.91
CA PRO A 73 17.58 15.20 5.99
C PRO A 73 17.63 16.35 4.98
N ALA A 74 18.78 16.60 4.36
CA ALA A 74 18.94 17.64 3.36
C ALA A 74 18.44 17.24 1.96
N LEU A 75 18.12 15.94 1.74
CA LEU A 75 17.63 15.49 0.45
C LEU A 75 16.24 16.06 0.17
N SER A 76 16.06 16.54 -1.08
CA SER A 76 14.77 17.04 -1.53
C SER A 76 13.79 15.90 -1.79
N ASP A 77 12.49 16.24 -1.81
CA ASP A 77 11.46 15.28 -2.19
C ASP A 77 11.71 14.70 -3.58
N GLU A 78 12.18 15.52 -4.53
CA GLU A 78 12.51 15.08 -5.88
C GLU A 78 13.61 14.04 -5.89
N ALA A 79 14.66 14.23 -5.08
CA ALA A 79 15.74 13.26 -4.97
C ALA A 79 15.26 11.95 -4.37
N LEU A 80 14.36 12.00 -3.38
CA LEU A 80 13.78 10.81 -2.77
C LEU A 80 12.89 10.06 -3.75
N VAL A 81 12.07 10.77 -4.53
CA VAL A 81 11.23 10.16 -5.58
C VAL A 81 12.09 9.52 -6.65
N ASP A 82 13.18 10.18 -7.07
CA ASP A 82 14.14 9.61 -8.03
C ASP A 82 14.67 8.26 -7.53
N ALA A 83 15.06 8.20 -6.27
CA ALA A 83 15.56 6.96 -5.66
C ALA A 83 14.51 5.86 -5.67
N MET A 84 13.26 6.20 -5.35
CA MET A 84 12.15 5.24 -5.34
C MET A 84 11.87 4.68 -6.74
N LEU A 85 12.00 5.50 -7.78
CA LEU A 85 11.77 5.07 -9.16
C LEU A 85 12.92 4.22 -9.68
N GLN A 86 14.16 4.52 -9.28
CA GLN A 86 15.35 3.75 -9.67
C GLN A 86 15.46 2.45 -8.91
N THR A 87 14.97 2.41 -7.66
CA THR A 87 15.05 1.27 -6.77
C THR A 87 13.67 1.01 -6.15
N PRO A 88 12.75 0.37 -6.90
CA PRO A 88 11.34 0.27 -6.51
C PRO A 88 11.06 -0.41 -5.16
N ILE A 89 11.99 -1.23 -4.66
CA ILE A 89 11.84 -1.84 -3.33
C ILE A 89 11.74 -0.78 -2.23
N LEU A 90 12.20 0.46 -2.50
CA LEU A 90 12.10 1.59 -1.58
C LEU A 90 10.66 2.11 -1.44
N ILE A 91 9.79 1.82 -2.41
CA ILE A 91 8.39 2.24 -2.34
C ILE A 91 7.73 1.42 -1.24
N ASN A 92 7.18 2.10 -0.23
CA ASN A 92 6.44 1.43 0.83
C ASN A 92 5.17 0.81 0.24
N ARG A 93 4.64 -0.23 0.89
CA ARG A 93 3.60 -1.07 0.27
C ARG A 93 2.61 -1.60 1.28
N PRO A 94 1.39 -1.87 0.85
CA PRO A 94 0.87 -1.60 -0.49
C PRO A 94 0.18 -0.24 -0.57
N PHE A 95 0.37 0.48 -1.66
CA PHE A 95 -0.53 1.56 -2.02
C PHE A 95 -1.77 0.99 -2.68
N VAL A 96 -2.93 1.51 -2.32
CA VAL A 96 -4.22 1.11 -2.90
C VAL A 96 -4.96 2.36 -3.34
N VAL A 97 -5.47 2.33 -4.56
CA VAL A 97 -6.23 3.44 -5.16
C VAL A 97 -7.63 2.96 -5.49
N THR A 98 -8.62 3.65 -4.97
CA THR A 98 -10.05 3.39 -5.25
C THR A 98 -10.77 4.70 -5.54
N PRO A 99 -12.02 4.67 -6.05
CA PRO A 99 -12.81 5.90 -6.19
C PRO A 99 -13.07 6.63 -4.87
N LEU A 100 -12.93 5.94 -3.74
CA LEU A 100 -13.13 6.54 -2.40
C LEU A 100 -11.85 7.16 -1.83
N GLY A 101 -10.70 6.93 -2.44
CA GLY A 101 -9.44 7.53 -2.00
C GLY A 101 -8.23 6.65 -2.25
N THR A 102 -7.11 7.09 -1.71
CA THR A 102 -5.82 6.39 -1.79
C THR A 102 -5.28 6.20 -0.37
N ARG A 103 -4.74 5.01 -0.09
CA ARG A 103 -4.10 4.68 1.19
C ARG A 103 -2.82 3.90 0.96
N LEU A 104 -1.83 4.17 1.81
CA LEU A 104 -0.78 3.21 2.10
C LEU A 104 -1.33 2.30 3.20
N ALA A 105 -1.70 1.08 2.85
CA ALA A 105 -2.42 0.18 3.76
C ALA A 105 -1.46 -0.53 4.72
N ARG A 106 -0.94 0.23 5.67
CA ARG A 106 -0.10 -0.24 6.76
C ARG A 106 -0.52 0.43 8.07
N PRO A 107 -1.17 -0.32 8.99
CA PRO A 107 -1.56 -1.74 8.88
C PRO A 107 -2.57 -1.99 7.75
N SER A 108 -2.63 -3.24 7.30
CA SER A 108 -3.42 -3.63 6.12
C SER A 108 -4.90 -3.28 6.21
N ASP A 109 -5.48 -3.28 7.41
CA ASP A 109 -6.89 -2.95 7.63
C ASP A 109 -7.24 -1.48 7.31
N LEU A 110 -6.26 -0.60 7.12
CA LEU A 110 -6.52 0.76 6.64
C LEU A 110 -7.14 0.78 5.24
N VAL A 111 -6.99 -0.30 4.46
CA VAL A 111 -7.63 -0.41 3.15
C VAL A 111 -9.16 -0.35 3.26
N LEU A 112 -9.71 -0.76 4.39
CA LEU A 112 -11.16 -0.74 4.60
C LEU A 112 -11.73 0.66 4.60
N ASP A 113 -10.92 1.68 4.91
CA ASP A 113 -11.33 3.09 4.87
C ASP A 113 -11.73 3.54 3.46
N ILE A 114 -11.24 2.86 2.44
CA ILE A 114 -11.45 3.23 1.03
C ILE A 114 -12.14 2.13 0.23
N LEU A 115 -12.76 1.17 0.91
CA LEU A 115 -13.55 0.11 0.31
C LEU A 115 -15.02 0.24 0.72
N PRO A 116 -15.97 -0.28 -0.09
CA PRO A 116 -17.36 -0.34 0.33
C PRO A 116 -17.54 -1.35 1.47
N ASP A 117 -18.60 -1.17 2.23
CA ASP A 117 -18.94 -1.99 3.40
C ASP A 117 -19.67 -3.27 2.96
N SER A 118 -19.08 -4.03 2.04
CA SER A 118 -19.70 -5.21 1.42
C SER A 118 -18.83 -6.46 1.57
N HIS A 119 -18.53 -6.80 2.83
CA HIS A 119 -17.67 -7.95 3.11
C HIS A 119 -18.41 -9.27 2.90
N LYS A 120 -17.73 -10.29 2.35
CA LYS A 120 -18.30 -11.60 2.06
C LYS A 120 -18.38 -12.52 3.28
N GLY A 121 -17.87 -12.10 4.43
CA GLY A 121 -17.87 -12.89 5.64
C GLY A 121 -16.71 -12.51 6.54
N PRO A 122 -16.48 -13.29 7.61
CA PRO A 122 -15.39 -12.99 8.54
C PRO A 122 -14.03 -13.07 7.86
N PHE A 123 -13.11 -12.24 8.30
CA PHE A 123 -11.77 -12.17 7.76
C PHE A 123 -10.75 -12.00 8.88
N SER A 124 -9.67 -12.77 8.80
CA SER A 124 -8.52 -12.63 9.68
C SER A 124 -7.25 -12.51 8.84
N LYS A 125 -6.28 -11.74 9.33
CA LYS A 125 -4.96 -11.62 8.72
C LYS A 125 -4.20 -12.96 8.83
N GLU A 126 -3.09 -13.07 8.12
CA GLU A 126 -2.26 -14.29 8.12
C GLU A 126 -1.78 -14.69 9.52
N ASP A 127 -1.57 -13.70 10.41
CA ASP A 127 -1.16 -13.94 11.80
C ASP A 127 -2.33 -14.32 12.73
N GLY A 128 -3.55 -14.39 12.21
CA GLY A 128 -4.75 -14.72 12.97
C GLY A 128 -5.50 -13.52 13.53
N GLU A 129 -5.01 -12.30 13.35
CA GLU A 129 -5.68 -11.10 13.84
C GLU A 129 -7.01 -10.89 13.10
N ALA A 130 -8.12 -10.94 13.85
CA ALA A 130 -9.45 -10.78 13.29
C ALA A 130 -9.70 -9.31 12.86
N VAL A 131 -10.23 -9.13 11.65
CA VAL A 131 -10.51 -7.81 11.07
C VAL A 131 -12.00 -7.63 10.80
N ILE A 132 -12.66 -8.66 10.28
CA ILE A 132 -14.11 -8.70 9.99
C ILE A 132 -14.70 -9.83 10.80
N ASP A 133 -15.78 -9.58 11.55
CA ASP A 133 -16.42 -10.57 12.37
C ASP A 133 -17.39 -11.46 11.57
N GLU A 134 -18.06 -12.38 12.26
CA GLU A 134 -19.02 -13.32 11.67
C GLU A 134 -20.24 -12.61 11.07
N ASP A 135 -20.55 -11.40 11.55
CA ASP A 135 -21.63 -10.56 11.05
C ASP A 135 -21.18 -9.63 9.91
N SER A 136 -20.00 -9.87 9.37
CA SER A 136 -19.37 -9.04 8.31
C SER A 136 -19.11 -7.60 8.75
N LYS A 137 -18.89 -7.37 10.04
CA LYS A 137 -18.59 -6.05 10.60
C LYS A 137 -17.10 -5.88 10.83
N ARG A 138 -16.63 -4.67 10.51
CA ARG A 138 -15.23 -4.28 10.75
C ARG A 138 -14.94 -4.17 12.24
N LEU A 139 -13.85 -4.80 12.70
CA LEU A 139 -13.39 -4.78 14.09
C LEU A 139 -12.29 -3.74 14.35
N ARG A 140 -11.68 -3.18 13.27
CA ARG A 140 -10.52 -2.28 13.38
C ARG A 140 -10.67 -1.03 12.58
#